data_d3d20dd41ce6b284c0fc221c975eac1a
#
_entry.id   d3d20dd41ce6b284c0fc221c975eac1a
#
_cell.length_a   1.000
_cell.length_b   1.000
_cell.length_c   1.000
_cell.angle_alpha   90.00
_cell.angle_beta   90.00
_cell.angle_gamma   90.00
#
_symmetry.space_group_name_H-M   'P 1'
#
loop_
_entity.id
_entity.type
_entity.pdbx_description
1 polymer ?
#
loop_
_entity_poly.entity_id
_entity_poly.type
_entity_poly.pdbx_seq_one_letter_code
_entity_poly.pdbx_strand_id
1 'polypeptide(L)'
;MAISNNTADTEAMAVSSPVASSKRPKRNEKGWQAEKSAMTRSAILEATIQCLLELGYANTTTALIANYAGVSRGAMMHHFPSRMSVIKAAVDYLHVLRLREYREMMSDIDDPRVSLTYEVTLKSVEAAWNYVNLPSFIAYQELMAASRTDAELEKVIGPVEKDFEKQFLHTAKSVFPHVKNLENFTGAHDMVNFVMQGMALSHMSMKRHARAKVVITSLA
;
A
#
# COMPACT_ATOMS: atom_id res chain seq x y z
N MET A 1 13.43 5.50 91.53
CA MET A 1 14.89 5.41 91.59
C MET A 1 15.35 5.75 90.19
N ALA A 2 15.74 6.98 89.92
CA ALA A 2 17.12 7.48 90.04
C ALA A 2 17.93 6.96 88.79
N ILE A 3 18.37 7.73 88.02
CA ILE A 3 19.38 8.76 87.74
C ILE A 3 19.99 8.40 86.40
N SER A 4 20.45 9.10 85.51
CA SER A 4 21.03 10.44 85.32
C SER A 4 21.65 10.55 83.93
N ASN A 5 21.49 11.68 83.31
CA ASN A 5 22.42 12.41 82.45
C ASN A 5 23.56 11.69 81.72
N ASN A 6 23.79 11.98 80.49
CA ASN A 6 24.79 12.99 80.15
C ASN A 6 24.80 13.35 78.59
N THR A 7 25.00 14.58 78.35
CA THR A 7 25.27 15.34 77.20
C THR A 7 26.52 14.88 76.42
N ALA A 8 26.57 14.99 75.11
CA ALA A 8 27.69 15.55 74.39
C ALA A 8 27.33 15.90 72.92
N ASP A 9 27.49 17.15 72.64
CA ASP A 9 27.55 17.74 71.27
C ASP A 9 28.56 17.03 70.41
N THR A 10 28.24 16.90 69.12
CA THR A 10 29.28 17.08 68.08
C THR A 10 28.60 17.51 66.77
N GLU A 11 28.98 18.67 66.32
CA GLU A 11 28.79 19.19 64.99
C GLU A 11 29.25 18.20 63.92
N ALA A 12 28.57 18.17 62.80
CA ALA A 12 29.26 18.05 61.54
C ALA A 12 28.34 18.20 60.30
N MET A 13 28.56 19.22 59.60
CA MET A 13 28.71 19.36 58.18
C MET A 13 27.61 18.79 57.26
N ALA A 14 26.73 19.70 56.89
CA ALA A 14 25.95 19.60 55.67
C ALA A 14 26.90 19.54 54.42
N VAL A 15 26.92 18.41 53.73
CA VAL A 15 27.45 18.31 52.39
C VAL A 15 26.27 18.24 51.40
N SER A 16 25.89 19.39 50.88
CA SER A 16 24.98 19.51 49.77
C SER A 16 25.67 19.09 48.48
N SER A 17 25.36 17.89 47.97
CA SER A 17 25.69 17.48 46.65
C SER A 17 24.64 18.05 45.66
N PRO A 18 25.03 18.72 44.60
CA PRO A 18 24.08 19.19 43.58
C PRO A 18 23.58 18.00 42.78
N VAL A 19 22.27 17.74 42.89
CA VAL A 19 21.57 16.83 41.96
C VAL A 19 21.73 17.37 40.58
N ALA A 20 22.56 16.70 39.80
CA ALA A 20 22.71 16.98 38.37
C ALA A 20 21.34 16.77 37.69
N SER A 21 20.73 17.87 37.30
CA SER A 21 19.55 17.90 36.42
C SER A 21 19.93 17.25 35.10
N SER A 22 19.58 16.00 34.92
CA SER A 22 19.69 15.32 33.64
C SER A 22 18.72 15.99 32.66
N LYS A 23 19.25 16.88 31.84
CA LYS A 23 18.52 17.44 30.70
C LYS A 23 18.08 16.28 29.81
N ARG A 24 16.78 15.93 29.83
CA ARG A 24 16.18 15.06 28.83
C ARG A 24 16.57 15.57 27.44
N PRO A 25 17.03 14.70 26.55
CA PRO A 25 17.37 15.13 25.20
C PRO A 25 16.15 15.82 24.59
N LYS A 26 16.33 17.03 24.05
CA LYS A 26 15.28 17.75 23.34
C LYS A 26 14.85 16.87 22.18
N ARG A 27 13.66 16.28 22.28
CA ARG A 27 13.01 15.53 21.20
C ARG A 27 12.98 16.46 19.99
N ASN A 28 13.45 15.99 18.85
CA ASN A 28 13.46 16.78 17.61
C ASN A 28 11.99 17.03 17.18
N GLU A 29 11.41 18.11 17.67
CA GLU A 29 9.99 18.47 17.45
C GLU A 29 9.64 18.56 15.97
N LYS A 30 10.56 19.06 15.15
CA LYS A 30 10.39 19.12 13.69
C LYS A 30 10.30 17.73 13.05
N GLY A 31 11.13 16.80 13.48
CA GLY A 31 11.07 15.40 13.01
C GLY A 31 9.78 14.70 13.40
N TRP A 32 9.35 14.88 14.65
CA TRP A 32 8.09 14.30 15.12
C TRP A 32 6.85 14.88 14.41
N GLN A 33 6.82 16.19 14.14
CA GLN A 33 5.73 16.81 13.37
C GLN A 33 5.69 16.31 11.93
N ALA A 34 6.86 16.15 11.28
CA ALA A 34 6.95 15.61 9.93
C ALA A 34 6.47 14.15 9.88
N GLU A 35 6.86 13.32 10.85
CA GLU A 35 6.41 11.93 10.98
C GLU A 35 4.90 11.84 11.18
N LYS A 36 4.33 12.61 12.12
CA LYS A 36 2.90 12.68 12.34
C LYS A 36 2.13 13.14 11.10
N SER A 37 2.67 14.11 10.36
CA SER A 37 2.09 14.58 9.10
C SER A 37 2.09 13.47 8.04
N ALA A 38 3.20 12.71 7.92
CA ALA A 38 3.30 11.59 6.99
C ALA A 38 2.31 10.46 7.35
N MET A 39 2.19 10.12 8.64
CA MET A 39 1.21 9.13 9.11
C MET A 39 -0.24 9.55 8.78
N THR A 40 -0.57 10.83 9.02
CA THR A 40 -1.91 11.35 8.67
C THR A 40 -2.16 11.27 7.17
N ARG A 41 -1.17 11.61 6.35
CA ARG A 41 -1.26 11.53 4.90
C ARG A 41 -1.48 10.07 4.43
N SER A 42 -0.75 9.10 5.00
CA SER A 42 -0.93 7.68 4.71
C SER A 42 -2.33 7.20 5.07
N ALA A 43 -2.82 7.52 6.27
CA ALA A 43 -4.17 7.17 6.70
C ALA A 43 -5.26 7.72 5.78
N ILE A 44 -5.09 8.94 5.25
CA ILE A 44 -6.02 9.53 4.29
C ILE A 44 -5.98 8.75 2.96
N LEU A 45 -4.82 8.33 2.47
CA LEU A 45 -4.70 7.55 1.22
C LEU A 45 -5.32 6.16 1.38
N GLU A 46 -5.06 5.49 2.49
CA GLU A 46 -5.67 4.18 2.80
C GLU A 46 -7.19 4.28 2.90
N ALA A 47 -7.70 5.30 3.59
CA ALA A 47 -9.14 5.58 3.65
C ALA A 47 -9.74 5.92 2.27
N THR A 48 -8.98 6.56 1.40
CA THR A 48 -9.41 6.84 0.02
C THR A 48 -9.59 5.52 -0.74
N ILE A 49 -8.64 4.58 -0.62
CA ILE A 49 -8.75 3.26 -1.23
C ILE A 49 -9.96 2.51 -0.69
N GLN A 50 -10.19 2.55 0.61
CA GLN A 50 -11.36 1.93 1.23
C GLN A 50 -12.67 2.54 0.72
N CYS A 51 -12.76 3.86 0.58
CA CYS A 51 -13.92 4.52 -0.02
C CYS A 51 -14.13 4.07 -1.48
N LEU A 52 -13.07 3.95 -2.27
CA LEU A 52 -13.16 3.47 -3.65
C LEU A 52 -13.72 2.03 -3.71
N LEU A 53 -13.28 1.15 -2.81
CA LEU A 53 -13.73 -0.24 -2.74
C LEU A 53 -15.19 -0.39 -2.32
N GLU A 54 -15.62 0.39 -1.33
CA GLU A 54 -16.94 0.22 -0.71
C GLU A 54 -18.02 1.07 -1.36
N LEU A 55 -17.67 2.26 -1.84
CA LEU A 55 -18.62 3.27 -2.30
C LEU A 55 -18.50 3.57 -3.81
N GLY A 56 -17.40 3.19 -4.42
CA GLY A 56 -17.03 3.52 -5.79
C GLY A 56 -16.54 4.98 -5.93
N TYR A 57 -15.96 5.27 -7.11
CA TYR A 57 -15.39 6.60 -7.39
C TYR A 57 -16.43 7.72 -7.28
N ALA A 58 -17.62 7.54 -7.83
CA ALA A 58 -18.64 8.59 -7.87
C ALA A 58 -19.05 9.08 -6.46
N ASN A 59 -19.08 8.17 -5.48
CA ASN A 59 -19.50 8.46 -4.11
C ASN A 59 -18.33 8.80 -3.17
N THR A 60 -17.10 8.65 -3.60
CA THR A 60 -15.90 8.97 -2.82
C THR A 60 -15.73 10.49 -2.70
N THR A 61 -16.06 11.05 -1.53
CA THR A 61 -15.96 12.48 -1.23
C THR A 61 -14.90 12.76 -0.17
N THR A 62 -14.35 13.99 -0.13
CA THR A 62 -13.38 14.40 0.90
C THR A 62 -13.94 14.27 2.32
N ALA A 63 -15.25 14.46 2.50
CA ALA A 63 -15.90 14.30 3.81
C ALA A 63 -15.93 12.84 4.25
N LEU A 64 -16.27 11.91 3.36
CA LEU A 64 -16.25 10.48 3.64
C LEU A 64 -14.83 9.96 3.88
N ILE A 65 -13.87 10.37 3.04
CA ILE A 65 -12.46 10.03 3.23
C ILE A 65 -11.97 10.50 4.61
N ALA A 66 -12.27 11.75 5.02
CA ALA A 66 -11.90 12.26 6.34
C ALA A 66 -12.49 11.42 7.48
N ASN A 67 -13.76 11.00 7.34
CA ASN A 67 -14.43 10.15 8.31
C ASN A 67 -13.78 8.77 8.41
N TYR A 68 -13.51 8.12 7.28
CA TYR A 68 -12.84 6.80 7.23
C TYR A 68 -11.41 6.86 7.78
N ALA A 69 -10.69 7.96 7.52
CA ALA A 69 -9.34 8.20 8.04
C ALA A 69 -9.30 8.58 9.52
N GLY A 70 -10.43 8.85 10.16
CA GLY A 70 -10.49 9.34 11.54
C GLY A 70 -9.86 10.72 11.73
N VAL A 71 -9.86 11.57 10.68
CA VAL A 71 -9.27 12.91 10.73
C VAL A 71 -10.34 14.01 10.63
N SER A 72 -10.03 15.20 11.15
CA SER A 72 -10.92 16.34 10.96
C SER A 72 -10.94 16.81 9.50
N ARG A 73 -12.05 17.44 9.08
CA ARG A 73 -12.15 18.07 7.76
C ARG A 73 -11.03 19.08 7.51
N GLY A 74 -10.63 19.83 8.55
CA GLY A 74 -9.52 20.79 8.45
C GLY A 74 -8.19 20.09 8.18
N ALA A 75 -7.90 18.99 8.86
CA ALA A 75 -6.69 18.18 8.62
C ALA A 75 -6.71 17.58 7.20
N MET A 76 -7.84 17.03 6.76
CA MET A 76 -8.01 16.54 5.40
C MET A 76 -7.71 17.62 4.35
N MET A 77 -8.32 18.81 4.48
CA MET A 77 -8.13 19.91 3.55
C MET A 77 -6.72 20.52 3.59
N HIS A 78 -6.04 20.41 4.73
CA HIS A 78 -4.64 20.80 4.84
C HIS A 78 -3.71 19.89 4.02
N HIS A 79 -3.96 18.58 4.02
CA HIS A 79 -3.17 17.60 3.23
C HIS A 79 -3.58 17.56 1.76
N PHE A 80 -4.88 17.69 1.49
CA PHE A 80 -5.46 17.56 0.15
C PHE A 80 -6.57 18.60 -0.05
N PRO A 81 -6.25 19.73 -0.71
CA PRO A 81 -7.16 20.87 -0.82
C PRO A 81 -8.40 20.61 -1.70
N SER A 82 -8.41 19.52 -2.46
CA SER A 82 -9.54 19.14 -3.31
C SER A 82 -9.71 17.63 -3.40
N ARG A 83 -10.90 17.19 -3.85
CA ARG A 83 -11.15 15.77 -4.16
C ARG A 83 -10.15 15.25 -5.18
N MET A 84 -9.90 15.99 -6.26
CA MET A 84 -8.96 15.56 -7.30
C MET A 84 -7.52 15.49 -6.79
N SER A 85 -7.12 16.34 -5.84
CA SER A 85 -5.76 16.26 -5.27
C SER A 85 -5.53 14.98 -4.46
N VAL A 86 -6.52 14.49 -3.71
CA VAL A 86 -6.40 13.21 -2.99
C VAL A 86 -6.52 12.03 -3.93
N ILE A 87 -7.38 12.07 -4.94
CA ILE A 87 -7.49 11.02 -5.96
C ILE A 87 -6.17 10.87 -6.73
N LYS A 88 -5.55 11.98 -7.17
CA LYS A 88 -4.24 11.94 -7.80
C LYS A 88 -3.20 11.27 -6.92
N ALA A 89 -3.12 11.66 -5.66
CA ALA A 89 -2.19 11.05 -4.72
C ALA A 89 -2.51 9.57 -4.44
N ALA A 90 -3.78 9.16 -4.47
CA ALA A 90 -4.18 7.77 -4.35
C ALA A 90 -3.79 6.95 -5.59
N VAL A 91 -3.88 7.52 -6.81
CA VAL A 91 -3.38 6.89 -8.04
C VAL A 91 -1.88 6.63 -7.94
N ASP A 92 -1.09 7.64 -7.55
CA ASP A 92 0.37 7.52 -7.36
C ASP A 92 0.71 6.46 -6.28
N TYR A 93 -0.03 6.44 -5.19
CA TYR A 93 0.14 5.47 -4.11
C TYR A 93 -0.20 4.04 -4.58
N LEU A 94 -1.32 3.85 -5.28
CA LEU A 94 -1.74 2.58 -5.85
C LEU A 94 -0.73 2.07 -6.88
N HIS A 95 -0.13 2.95 -7.69
CA HIS A 95 0.91 2.59 -8.64
C HIS A 95 2.10 1.90 -7.93
N VAL A 96 2.64 2.52 -6.90
CA VAL A 96 3.77 1.97 -6.12
C VAL A 96 3.37 0.69 -5.39
N LEU A 97 2.18 0.69 -4.77
CA LEU A 97 1.66 -0.45 -4.00
C LEU A 97 1.50 -1.68 -4.89
N ARG A 98 0.84 -1.53 -6.05
CA ARG A 98 0.58 -2.63 -7.00
C ARG A 98 1.87 -3.25 -7.54
N LEU A 99 2.89 -2.44 -7.86
CA LEU A 99 4.20 -2.95 -8.29
C LEU A 99 4.90 -3.72 -7.18
N ARG A 100 4.80 -3.28 -5.92
CA ARG A 100 5.35 -4.00 -4.78
C ARG A 100 4.64 -5.33 -4.57
N GLU A 101 3.33 -5.33 -4.51
CA GLU A 101 2.50 -6.52 -4.33
C GLU A 101 2.74 -7.56 -5.44
N TYR A 102 2.89 -7.11 -6.69
CA TYR A 102 3.23 -7.99 -7.80
C TYR A 102 4.59 -8.67 -7.58
N ARG A 103 5.62 -7.92 -7.19
CA ARG A 103 6.95 -8.50 -6.90
C ARG A 103 6.90 -9.50 -5.76
N GLU A 104 6.26 -9.12 -4.66
CA GLU A 104 6.13 -9.97 -3.46
C GLU A 104 5.43 -11.29 -3.82
N MET A 105 4.34 -11.23 -4.57
CA MET A 105 3.56 -12.40 -4.95
C MET A 105 4.28 -13.32 -5.94
N MET A 106 5.11 -12.77 -6.81
CA MET A 106 5.88 -13.53 -7.80
C MET A 106 7.23 -14.01 -7.26
N SER A 107 7.76 -13.42 -6.17
CA SER A 107 9.08 -13.77 -5.64
C SER A 107 9.20 -15.21 -5.15
N ASP A 108 8.11 -15.80 -4.66
CA ASP A 108 8.09 -17.17 -4.16
C ASP A 108 8.12 -18.23 -5.29
N ILE A 109 7.96 -17.77 -6.55
CA ILE A 109 7.93 -18.63 -7.74
C ILE A 109 9.31 -18.65 -8.42
N ASP A 110 10.12 -17.62 -8.17
CA ASP A 110 11.43 -17.42 -8.81
C ASP A 110 12.54 -18.22 -8.11
N ASP A 111 12.60 -19.52 -8.37
CA ASP A 111 13.84 -20.27 -8.16
C ASP A 111 14.62 -20.32 -9.49
N PRO A 112 15.80 -19.65 -9.58
CA PRO A 112 16.61 -19.61 -10.80
C PRO A 112 17.09 -21.00 -11.25
N ARG A 113 16.89 -22.04 -10.44
CA ARG A 113 17.25 -23.43 -10.75
C ARG A 113 16.08 -24.24 -11.32
N VAL A 114 14.87 -23.71 -11.31
CA VAL A 114 13.67 -24.43 -11.73
C VAL A 114 13.41 -24.19 -13.20
N SER A 115 13.37 -25.25 -13.99
CA SER A 115 12.89 -25.20 -15.37
C SER A 115 11.42 -24.84 -15.41
N LEU A 116 10.98 -24.24 -16.51
CA LEU A 116 9.56 -23.95 -16.75
C LEU A 116 8.81 -25.30 -16.85
N THR A 117 8.19 -25.69 -15.76
CA THR A 117 7.35 -26.90 -15.66
C THR A 117 5.88 -26.49 -15.59
N TYR A 118 4.98 -27.42 -15.85
CA TYR A 118 3.55 -27.19 -15.65
C TYR A 118 3.23 -26.68 -14.23
N GLU A 119 3.90 -27.24 -13.20
CA GLU A 119 3.69 -26.83 -11.82
C GLU A 119 4.10 -25.35 -11.58
N VAL A 120 5.25 -24.93 -12.12
CA VAL A 120 5.71 -23.55 -12.02
C VAL A 120 4.77 -22.61 -12.77
N THR A 121 4.33 -23.00 -13.97
CA THR A 121 3.38 -22.22 -14.75
C THR A 121 2.04 -22.08 -14.01
N LEU A 122 1.52 -23.17 -13.46
CA LEU A 122 0.28 -23.16 -12.68
C LEU A 122 0.38 -22.22 -11.47
N LYS A 123 1.46 -22.30 -10.68
CA LYS A 123 1.70 -21.40 -9.56
C LYS A 123 1.76 -19.93 -10.00
N SER A 124 2.39 -19.64 -11.15
CA SER A 124 2.48 -18.29 -11.70
C SER A 124 1.10 -17.75 -12.10
N VAL A 125 0.27 -18.58 -12.72
CA VAL A 125 -1.09 -18.22 -13.12
C VAL A 125 -1.99 -18.05 -11.89
N GLU A 126 -1.86 -18.89 -10.86
CA GLU A 126 -2.55 -18.75 -9.58
C GLU A 126 -2.15 -17.46 -8.84
N ALA A 127 -0.85 -17.13 -8.85
CA ALA A 127 -0.35 -15.87 -8.27
C ALA A 127 -0.91 -14.65 -9.04
N ALA A 128 -0.97 -14.71 -10.36
CA ALA A 128 -1.60 -13.66 -11.17
C ALA A 128 -3.09 -13.51 -10.84
N TRP A 129 -3.82 -14.62 -10.63
CA TRP A 129 -5.21 -14.59 -10.17
C TRP A 129 -5.35 -13.94 -8.80
N ASN A 130 -4.52 -14.29 -7.85
CA ASN A 130 -4.53 -13.70 -6.51
C ASN A 130 -4.22 -12.20 -6.57
N TYR A 131 -3.25 -11.79 -7.40
CA TYR A 131 -2.88 -10.40 -7.60
C TYR A 131 -4.04 -9.51 -8.08
N VAL A 132 -4.79 -9.95 -9.09
CA VAL A 132 -5.91 -9.15 -9.63
C VAL A 132 -7.12 -9.09 -8.69
N ASN A 133 -7.13 -9.89 -7.61
CA ASN A 133 -8.15 -9.84 -6.56
C ASN A 133 -7.71 -9.06 -5.31
N LEU A 134 -6.52 -8.46 -5.32
CA LEU A 134 -6.08 -7.59 -4.23
C LEU A 134 -6.92 -6.31 -4.16
N PRO A 135 -7.17 -5.78 -2.96
CA PRO A 135 -7.88 -4.53 -2.78
C PRO A 135 -7.31 -3.36 -3.58
N SER A 136 -5.97 -3.25 -3.63
CA SER A 136 -5.27 -2.24 -4.42
C SER A 136 -5.58 -2.32 -5.91
N PHE A 137 -5.62 -3.54 -6.45
CA PHE A 137 -5.95 -3.76 -7.84
C PHE A 137 -7.42 -3.41 -8.13
N ILE A 138 -8.35 -3.85 -7.29
CA ILE A 138 -9.79 -3.56 -7.43
C ILE A 138 -10.06 -2.06 -7.34
N ALA A 139 -9.47 -1.35 -6.37
CA ALA A 139 -9.61 0.10 -6.26
C ALA A 139 -9.07 0.84 -7.49
N TYR A 140 -7.96 0.35 -8.06
CA TYR A 140 -7.42 0.93 -9.28
C TYR A 140 -8.33 0.68 -10.49
N GLN A 141 -8.92 -0.50 -10.63
CA GLN A 141 -9.88 -0.81 -11.70
C GLN A 141 -11.13 0.07 -11.63
N GLU A 142 -11.59 0.42 -10.42
CA GLU A 142 -12.68 1.38 -10.23
C GLU A 142 -12.32 2.75 -10.79
N LEU A 143 -11.10 3.24 -10.53
CA LEU A 143 -10.60 4.50 -11.08
C LEU A 143 -10.45 4.44 -12.61
N MET A 144 -9.94 3.34 -13.15
CA MET A 144 -9.80 3.11 -14.59
C MET A 144 -11.17 3.09 -15.28
N ALA A 145 -12.14 2.41 -14.70
CA ALA A 145 -13.50 2.38 -15.24
C ALA A 145 -14.14 3.78 -15.25
N ALA A 146 -13.97 4.54 -14.17
CA ALA A 146 -14.50 5.89 -14.03
C ALA A 146 -13.83 6.89 -15.00
N SER A 147 -12.53 6.74 -15.26
CA SER A 147 -11.79 7.65 -16.15
C SER A 147 -12.28 7.65 -17.59
N ARG A 148 -12.96 6.59 -18.02
CA ARG A 148 -13.57 6.52 -19.38
C ARG A 148 -14.61 7.59 -19.64
N THR A 149 -15.24 8.13 -18.61
CA THR A 149 -16.31 9.13 -18.70
C THR A 149 -16.01 10.43 -17.95
N ASP A 150 -14.91 10.45 -17.18
CA ASP A 150 -14.44 11.63 -16.43
C ASP A 150 -13.10 12.11 -17.02
N ALA A 151 -13.17 13.19 -17.83
CA ALA A 151 -12.00 13.73 -18.53
C ALA A 151 -10.96 14.37 -17.59
N GLU A 152 -11.32 14.78 -16.36
CA GLU A 152 -10.38 15.28 -15.38
C GLU A 152 -9.59 14.10 -14.78
N LEU A 153 -10.29 13.02 -14.46
CA LEU A 153 -9.67 11.78 -13.96
C LEU A 153 -8.79 11.11 -15.03
N GLU A 154 -9.21 11.10 -16.29
CA GLU A 154 -8.41 10.55 -17.39
C GLU A 154 -7.06 11.24 -17.53
N LYS A 155 -7.01 12.57 -17.41
CA LYS A 155 -5.75 13.34 -17.44
C LYS A 155 -4.81 12.99 -16.29
N VAL A 156 -5.34 12.51 -15.16
CA VAL A 156 -4.53 12.06 -14.03
C VAL A 156 -4.03 10.62 -14.24
N ILE A 157 -4.90 9.73 -14.69
CA ILE A 157 -4.60 8.29 -14.81
C ILE A 157 -3.73 7.99 -16.02
N GLY A 158 -4.02 8.58 -17.17
CA GLY A 158 -3.37 8.21 -18.45
C GLY A 158 -1.84 8.23 -18.41
N PRO A 159 -1.18 9.28 -17.89
CA PRO A 159 0.28 9.30 -17.75
C PRO A 159 0.82 8.24 -16.78
N VAL A 160 0.11 7.99 -15.67
CA VAL A 160 0.52 7.01 -14.64
C VAL A 160 0.38 5.59 -15.19
N GLU A 161 -0.67 5.30 -15.95
CA GLU A 161 -0.88 3.98 -16.57
C GLU A 161 0.23 3.63 -17.56
N LYS A 162 0.60 4.56 -18.44
CA LYS A 162 1.69 4.34 -19.39
C LYS A 162 3.03 4.03 -18.71
N ASP A 163 3.30 4.65 -17.58
CA ASP A 163 4.48 4.38 -16.79
C ASP A 163 4.37 3.03 -16.06
N PHE A 164 3.19 2.72 -15.52
CA PHE A 164 2.89 1.45 -14.87
C PHE A 164 3.12 0.27 -15.82
N GLU A 165 2.57 0.30 -17.03
CA GLU A 165 2.72 -0.76 -18.03
C GLU A 165 4.20 -1.07 -18.30
N LYS A 166 5.04 -0.02 -18.45
CA LYS A 166 6.49 -0.21 -18.65
C LYS A 166 7.17 -0.84 -17.45
N GLN A 167 6.87 -0.35 -16.25
CA GLN A 167 7.47 -0.86 -15.02
C GLN A 167 6.96 -2.27 -14.69
N PHE A 168 5.70 -2.56 -14.97
CA PHE A 168 5.10 -3.87 -14.77
C PHE A 168 5.76 -4.93 -15.66
N LEU A 169 5.90 -4.66 -16.96
CA LEU A 169 6.61 -5.55 -17.88
C LEU A 169 8.09 -5.72 -17.51
N HIS A 170 8.76 -4.64 -17.10
CA HIS A 170 10.13 -4.71 -16.60
C HIS A 170 10.23 -5.62 -15.36
N THR A 171 9.29 -5.46 -14.41
CA THR A 171 9.22 -6.29 -13.21
C THR A 171 8.97 -7.76 -13.57
N ALA A 172 8.03 -8.04 -14.49
CA ALA A 172 7.77 -9.40 -14.97
C ALA A 172 9.05 -10.06 -15.54
N LYS A 173 9.79 -9.34 -16.38
CA LYS A 173 11.06 -9.82 -16.94
C LYS A 173 12.15 -10.04 -15.88
N SER A 174 12.14 -9.29 -14.79
CA SER A 174 13.09 -9.48 -13.68
C SER A 174 12.73 -10.68 -12.81
N VAL A 175 11.43 -10.92 -12.61
CA VAL A 175 10.91 -12.06 -11.83
C VAL A 175 11.08 -13.38 -12.59
N PHE A 176 10.99 -13.36 -13.93
CA PHE A 176 11.12 -14.57 -14.77
C PHE A 176 12.38 -14.52 -15.66
N PRO A 177 13.60 -14.58 -15.05
CA PRO A 177 14.85 -14.40 -15.80
C PRO A 177 15.10 -15.49 -16.85
N HIS A 178 14.57 -16.71 -16.66
CA HIS A 178 14.75 -17.83 -17.58
C HIS A 178 13.92 -17.72 -18.84
N VAL A 179 12.74 -17.10 -18.74
CA VAL A 179 11.79 -17.01 -19.85
C VAL A 179 11.70 -15.62 -20.48
N LYS A 180 12.32 -14.62 -19.87
CA LYS A 180 12.27 -13.21 -20.33
C LYS A 180 12.72 -12.98 -21.77
N ASN A 181 13.56 -13.89 -22.29
CA ASN A 181 14.12 -13.83 -23.64
C ASN A 181 13.35 -14.72 -24.64
N LEU A 182 12.31 -15.43 -24.22
CA LEU A 182 11.44 -16.15 -25.14
C LEU A 182 10.73 -15.14 -26.05
N GLU A 183 10.70 -15.44 -27.34
CA GLU A 183 10.13 -14.55 -28.36
C GLU A 183 8.71 -14.08 -28.03
N ASN A 184 7.90 -14.97 -27.45
CA ASN A 184 6.50 -14.71 -27.15
C ASN A 184 6.23 -14.37 -25.66
N PHE A 185 7.28 -14.12 -24.85
CA PHE A 185 7.08 -13.87 -23.40
C PHE A 185 6.10 -12.72 -23.13
N THR A 186 6.28 -11.57 -23.77
CA THR A 186 5.42 -10.40 -23.58
C THR A 186 3.97 -10.72 -23.94
N GLY A 187 3.73 -11.35 -25.09
CA GLY A 187 2.38 -11.73 -25.51
C GLY A 187 1.71 -12.74 -24.58
N ALA A 188 2.45 -13.75 -24.10
CA ALA A 188 1.93 -14.72 -23.13
C ALA A 188 1.60 -14.07 -21.79
N HIS A 189 2.49 -13.21 -21.28
CA HIS A 189 2.28 -12.45 -20.07
C HIS A 189 1.05 -11.53 -20.18
N ASP A 190 0.91 -10.78 -21.27
CA ASP A 190 -0.22 -9.89 -21.50
C ASP A 190 -1.54 -10.68 -21.61
N MET A 191 -1.52 -11.82 -22.31
CA MET A 191 -2.68 -12.70 -22.41
C MET A 191 -3.15 -13.20 -21.05
N VAL A 192 -2.24 -13.67 -20.20
CA VAL A 192 -2.57 -14.08 -18.82
C VAL A 192 -3.17 -12.91 -18.05
N ASN A 193 -2.55 -11.73 -18.12
CA ASN A 193 -3.04 -10.55 -17.40
C ASN A 193 -4.43 -10.12 -17.87
N PHE A 194 -4.68 -10.03 -19.17
CA PHE A 194 -5.99 -9.63 -19.68
C PHE A 194 -7.08 -10.65 -19.35
N VAL A 195 -6.78 -11.95 -19.42
CA VAL A 195 -7.72 -12.98 -19.01
C VAL A 195 -8.02 -12.89 -17.51
N MET A 196 -7.00 -12.72 -16.64
CA MET A 196 -7.16 -12.60 -15.20
C MET A 196 -7.97 -11.35 -14.83
N GLN A 197 -7.67 -10.21 -15.44
CA GLN A 197 -8.41 -8.96 -15.25
C GLN A 197 -9.88 -9.11 -15.68
N GLY A 198 -10.13 -9.68 -16.86
CA GLY A 198 -11.49 -9.93 -17.35
C GLY A 198 -12.27 -10.88 -16.43
N MET A 199 -11.61 -11.93 -15.93
CA MET A 199 -12.22 -12.85 -14.94
C MET A 199 -12.50 -12.14 -13.62
N ALA A 200 -11.59 -11.31 -13.10
CA ALA A 200 -11.78 -10.57 -11.85
C ALA A 200 -12.99 -9.63 -11.95
N LEU A 201 -13.10 -8.86 -13.03
CA LEU A 201 -14.27 -8.00 -13.29
C LEU A 201 -15.57 -8.79 -13.38
N SER A 202 -15.57 -9.93 -14.07
CA SER A 202 -16.73 -10.84 -14.18
C SER A 202 -17.08 -11.50 -12.84
N HIS A 203 -16.06 -11.82 -12.01
CA HIS A 203 -16.23 -12.43 -10.71
C HIS A 203 -16.88 -11.49 -9.70
N MET A 204 -16.45 -10.22 -9.66
CA MET A 204 -17.06 -9.19 -8.81
C MET A 204 -18.55 -9.06 -9.05
N SER A 205 -18.99 -9.17 -10.33
CA SER A 205 -20.40 -9.03 -10.68
C SER A 205 -21.23 -10.32 -10.49
N MET A 206 -20.62 -11.51 -10.60
CA MET A 206 -21.38 -12.78 -10.72
C MET A 206 -20.90 -13.91 -9.79
N LYS A 207 -19.88 -13.73 -8.96
CA LYS A 207 -19.32 -14.73 -8.01
C LYS A 207 -19.04 -16.10 -8.64
N ARG A 208 -18.39 -16.15 -9.80
CA ARG A 208 -18.18 -17.37 -10.61
C ARG A 208 -16.93 -18.18 -10.22
N HIS A 209 -16.77 -18.52 -8.94
CA HIS A 209 -15.58 -19.21 -8.41
C HIS A 209 -15.20 -20.51 -9.13
N ALA A 210 -16.18 -21.36 -9.46
CA ALA A 210 -15.90 -22.64 -10.11
C ALA A 210 -15.28 -22.49 -11.51
N ARG A 211 -15.68 -21.46 -12.26
CA ARG A 211 -15.13 -21.20 -13.61
C ARG A 211 -13.72 -20.64 -13.58
N ALA A 212 -13.38 -19.85 -12.56
CA ALA A 212 -12.02 -19.32 -12.41
C ALA A 212 -11.00 -20.46 -12.33
N LYS A 213 -11.26 -21.50 -11.53
CA LYS A 213 -10.36 -22.66 -11.42
C LYS A 213 -10.13 -23.35 -12.76
N VAL A 214 -11.19 -23.56 -13.57
CA VAL A 214 -11.06 -24.18 -14.90
C VAL A 214 -10.19 -23.35 -15.82
N VAL A 215 -10.36 -22.03 -15.87
CA VAL A 215 -9.55 -21.15 -16.71
C VAL A 215 -8.09 -21.13 -16.25
N ILE A 216 -7.85 -21.04 -14.94
CA ILE A 216 -6.51 -21.05 -14.36
C ILE A 216 -5.75 -22.32 -14.77
N THR A 217 -6.38 -23.49 -14.63
CA THR A 217 -5.74 -24.76 -15.03
C THR A 217 -5.61 -24.94 -16.55
N SER A 218 -6.39 -24.24 -17.36
CA SER A 218 -6.30 -24.27 -18.81
C SER A 218 -5.23 -23.32 -19.37
N LEU A 219 -4.79 -22.33 -18.59
CA LEU A 219 -3.74 -21.37 -18.94
C LEU A 219 -2.34 -21.84 -18.54
N ALA A 220 -2.25 -22.79 -17.61
CA ALA A 220 -1.01 -23.42 -17.18
C ALA A 220 -0.57 -24.52 -18.13
#